data_51197f39331737b46682edd1655f952e
#
_entry.id   51197f39331737b46682edd1655f952e
#
_cell.length_a   1.000
_cell.length_b   1.000
_cell.length_c   1.000
_cell.angle_alpha   90.00
_cell.angle_beta   90.00
_cell.angle_gamma   90.00
#
_symmetry.space_group_name_H-M   'P 1'
#
loop_
_entity.id
_entity.type
_entity.pdbx_description
1 polymer ?
#
loop_
_entity_poly.entity_id
_entity_poly.type
_entity_poly.pdbx_seq_one_letter_code
_entity_poly.pdbx_strand_id
1 'polypeptide(L)'
;QNTGESQQIAQDIDQSVDLLSLSEEMPANEDLLNEDSAAPVIRLINAILSEAIKETASDIHIETYEKTMSIRFRIDGVLRTILQPNKKLAALLISRIKVMARLDIAEKRIPQDGRISLRIGRRNIDVRVSTLPSIYGERAVLRLLDKNSLQLSLNNLGMTAADKQDLENLIQLPHGIILVTGPTGSGKSTTLYAILSALNTPGRNILTVEDPVEYELEGIGQTQVNTRVDMSFARGLRAILRQDPDVVMVGEIRDTETAQIAVQASLTGHLVLSTLHTNSASGAVTRLRDMGVESFLLSSSLAGIIAQRLVRRLCPQCRQFTPVSPQQAQMFKYHQLAVTTIGTPVGCPH
;
A
#
# COMPACT_ATOMS: atom_id res chain seq x y z
N GLN A 1 2.23 21.65 23.40
CA GLN A 1 2.27 22.94 22.68
C GLN A 1 2.73 22.74 21.23
N ASN A 2 2.13 21.84 20.45
CA ASN A 2 2.40 21.67 19.01
C ASN A 2 1.12 21.43 18.19
N THR A 3 -0.03 21.83 18.71
CA THR A 3 -1.33 21.69 18.04
C THR A 3 -1.71 22.91 17.18
N GLY A 4 -0.96 24.01 17.24
CA GLY A 4 -1.25 25.24 16.50
C GLY A 4 -0.78 25.23 15.04
N GLU A 5 0.37 24.67 14.75
CA GLU A 5 0.94 24.66 13.38
C GLU A 5 0.15 23.74 12.43
N SER A 6 -0.32 22.61 12.91
CA SER A 6 -1.12 21.66 12.12
C SER A 6 -2.52 22.21 11.76
N GLN A 7 -3.08 23.12 12.57
CA GLN A 7 -4.37 23.77 12.29
C GLN A 7 -4.24 24.93 11.30
N GLN A 8 -3.13 25.65 11.30
CA GLN A 8 -2.85 26.71 10.32
C GLN A 8 -2.60 26.12 8.93
N ILE A 9 -1.87 25.01 8.84
CA ILE A 9 -1.63 24.28 7.57
C ILE A 9 -2.94 23.79 6.94
N ALA A 10 -3.94 23.41 7.77
CA ALA A 10 -5.23 22.91 7.28
C ALA A 10 -6.16 24.04 6.74
N GLN A 11 -5.99 25.27 7.17
CA GLN A 11 -6.77 26.42 6.70
C GLN A 11 -6.24 27.06 5.39
N ASP A 12 -4.94 26.94 5.11
CA ASP A 12 -4.33 27.50 3.90
C ASP A 12 -4.53 26.62 2.63
N ILE A 13 -5.06 25.42 2.78
CA ILE A 13 -5.17 24.41 1.70
C ILE A 13 -6.44 24.57 0.84
N ASP A 14 -7.39 25.41 1.23
CA ASP A 14 -8.71 25.52 0.56
C ASP A 14 -8.74 26.49 -0.63
N GLN A 15 -7.60 27.08 -1.01
CA GLN A 15 -7.48 27.89 -2.20
C GLN A 15 -6.81 27.08 -3.31
N SER A 16 -7.36 27.13 -4.51
CA SER A 16 -6.78 26.60 -5.74
C SER A 16 -5.46 27.30 -6.05
N VAL A 17 -4.36 26.78 -5.52
CA VAL A 17 -3.02 27.34 -5.70
C VAL A 17 -2.43 26.77 -6.97
N ASP A 18 -2.04 27.63 -7.89
CA ASP A 18 -1.34 27.22 -9.11
C ASP A 18 0.10 26.80 -8.75
N LEU A 19 0.39 25.49 -8.90
CA LEU A 19 1.70 24.91 -8.60
C LEU A 19 2.83 25.52 -9.46
N LEU A 20 2.51 25.95 -10.68
CA LEU A 20 3.49 26.58 -11.58
C LEU A 20 3.91 27.93 -11.05
N SER A 21 2.96 28.79 -10.67
CA SER A 21 3.26 30.11 -10.13
C SER A 21 4.05 30.04 -8.83
N LEU A 22 3.72 29.11 -7.93
CA LEU A 22 4.50 28.89 -6.70
C LEU A 22 5.94 28.45 -6.97
N SER A 23 6.18 27.65 -8.02
CA SER A 23 7.53 27.20 -8.36
C SER A 23 8.37 28.30 -9.00
N GLU A 24 7.75 29.26 -9.68
CA GLU A 24 8.41 30.41 -10.34
C GLU A 24 8.73 31.53 -9.36
N GLU A 25 7.93 31.72 -8.31
CA GLU A 25 8.15 32.72 -7.26
C GLU A 25 9.30 32.40 -6.31
N MET A 26 9.91 31.20 -6.41
CA MET A 26 10.93 30.76 -5.49
C MET A 26 12.32 31.32 -5.84
N PRO A 27 12.99 32.03 -4.92
CA PRO A 27 14.32 32.57 -5.17
C PRO A 27 15.35 31.45 -5.29
N ALA A 28 16.29 31.62 -6.22
CA ALA A 28 17.26 30.61 -6.61
C ALA A 28 18.42 30.39 -5.61
N ASN A 29 18.58 31.28 -4.62
CA ASN A 29 19.70 31.28 -3.67
C ASN A 29 19.26 31.77 -2.29
N GLU A 30 18.68 30.88 -1.47
CA GLU A 30 18.38 31.21 -0.08
C GLU A 30 18.92 30.15 0.89
N ASP A 31 19.38 30.63 2.04
CA ASP A 31 19.96 29.82 3.12
C ASP A 31 18.84 29.12 3.89
N LEU A 32 18.89 27.79 3.97
CA LEU A 32 17.88 26.96 4.63
C LEU A 32 17.68 27.28 6.13
N LEU A 33 18.56 28.08 6.71
CA LEU A 33 18.52 28.47 8.11
C LEU A 33 17.68 29.75 8.38
N ASN A 34 17.21 30.43 7.35
CA ASN A 34 16.34 31.60 7.48
C ASN A 34 14.86 31.18 7.48
N GLU A 35 14.12 31.48 8.54
CA GLU A 35 12.69 31.15 8.68
C GLU A 35 11.82 31.73 7.56
N ASP A 36 12.17 32.91 7.02
CA ASP A 36 11.44 33.56 5.92
C ASP A 36 11.61 32.84 4.57
N SER A 37 12.74 32.14 4.35
CA SER A 37 12.97 31.35 3.12
C SER A 37 12.32 29.98 3.15
N ALA A 38 12.02 29.45 4.32
CA ALA A 38 11.37 28.15 4.47
C ALA A 38 9.87 28.18 4.09
N ALA A 39 9.21 29.31 4.24
CA ALA A 39 7.77 29.44 4.00
C ALA A 39 7.33 29.12 2.55
N PRO A 40 8.03 29.56 1.48
CA PRO A 40 7.67 29.21 0.10
C PRO A 40 7.83 27.71 -0.19
N VAL A 41 8.93 27.08 0.30
CA VAL A 41 9.19 25.63 0.11
C VAL A 41 8.12 24.81 0.80
N ILE A 42 7.72 25.21 2.00
CA ILE A 42 6.66 24.53 2.76
C ILE A 42 5.33 24.62 2.01
N ARG A 43 4.99 25.82 1.48
CA ARG A 43 3.77 26.01 0.68
C ARG A 43 3.77 25.13 -0.56
N LEU A 44 4.89 25.05 -1.27
CA LEU A 44 5.02 24.21 -2.46
C LEU A 44 4.84 22.70 -2.12
N ILE A 45 5.47 22.20 -1.05
CA ILE A 45 5.31 20.80 -0.61
C ILE A 45 3.87 20.53 -0.23
N ASN A 46 3.22 21.41 0.53
CA ASN A 46 1.83 21.25 0.94
C ASN A 46 0.88 21.28 -0.27
N ALA A 47 1.15 22.14 -1.25
CA ALA A 47 0.37 22.18 -2.49
C ALA A 47 0.56 20.91 -3.32
N ILE A 48 1.78 20.38 -3.45
CA ILE A 48 2.07 19.10 -4.11
C ILE A 48 1.32 17.94 -3.43
N LEU A 49 1.37 17.87 -2.10
CA LEU A 49 0.68 16.83 -1.34
C LEU A 49 -0.84 16.93 -1.49
N SER A 50 -1.39 18.14 -1.42
CA SER A 50 -2.83 18.39 -1.59
C SER A 50 -3.32 18.00 -2.97
N GLU A 51 -2.58 18.38 -4.00
CA GLU A 51 -2.91 18.04 -5.39
C GLU A 51 -2.82 16.53 -5.64
N ALA A 52 -1.79 15.87 -5.12
CA ALA A 52 -1.65 14.42 -5.22
C ALA A 52 -2.83 13.67 -4.56
N ILE A 53 -3.34 14.18 -3.43
CA ILE A 53 -4.50 13.61 -2.74
C ILE A 53 -5.79 13.85 -3.52
N LYS A 54 -5.99 15.03 -4.11
CA LYS A 54 -7.14 15.34 -4.99
C LYS A 54 -7.16 14.41 -6.19
N GLU A 55 -6.01 14.23 -6.83
CA GLU A 55 -5.82 13.33 -7.98
C GLU A 55 -5.79 11.83 -7.62
N THR A 56 -5.99 11.48 -6.35
CA THR A 56 -5.93 10.09 -5.85
C THR A 56 -4.63 9.36 -6.22
N ALA A 57 -3.53 10.10 -6.24
CA ALA A 57 -2.22 9.53 -6.52
C ALA A 57 -1.79 8.55 -5.43
N SER A 58 -1.20 7.43 -5.82
CA SER A 58 -0.60 6.46 -4.89
C SER A 58 0.81 6.88 -4.45
N ASP A 59 1.58 7.48 -5.35
CA ASP A 59 2.95 7.87 -5.09
C ASP A 59 3.29 9.22 -5.74
N ILE A 60 4.14 10.00 -5.08
CA ILE A 60 4.77 11.20 -5.60
C ILE A 60 6.25 10.89 -5.81
N HIS A 61 6.74 11.07 -7.02
CA HIS A 61 8.14 10.93 -7.37
C HIS A 61 8.77 12.30 -7.56
N ILE A 62 9.83 12.59 -6.81
CA ILE A 62 10.64 13.81 -6.91
C ILE A 62 12.01 13.37 -7.41
N GLU A 63 12.34 13.71 -8.63
CA GLU A 63 13.50 13.18 -9.34
C GLU A 63 14.38 14.30 -9.88
N THR A 64 15.68 14.20 -9.60
CA THR A 64 16.68 15.16 -10.03
C THR A 64 17.48 14.60 -11.19
N TYR A 65 17.55 15.35 -12.28
CA TYR A 65 18.31 15.05 -13.50
C TYR A 65 19.44 16.07 -13.70
N GLU A 66 20.21 15.93 -14.79
CA GLU A 66 21.35 16.78 -15.06
C GLU A 66 20.98 18.28 -15.08
N LYS A 67 19.93 18.63 -15.81
CA LYS A 67 19.49 20.03 -16.02
C LYS A 67 18.16 20.38 -15.39
N THR A 68 17.35 19.40 -15.07
CA THR A 68 15.96 19.56 -14.65
C THR A 68 15.66 18.79 -13.39
N MET A 69 14.57 19.15 -12.75
CA MET A 69 13.90 18.37 -11.72
C MET A 69 12.51 18.01 -12.24
N SER A 70 11.99 16.85 -11.88
CA SER A 70 10.65 16.40 -12.26
C SER A 70 9.88 15.93 -11.05
N ILE A 71 8.66 16.40 -10.90
CA ILE A 71 7.68 15.91 -9.93
C ILE A 71 6.59 15.19 -10.69
N ARG A 72 6.44 13.90 -10.40
CA ARG A 72 5.50 13.02 -11.09
C ARG A 72 4.58 12.34 -10.09
N PHE A 73 3.31 12.23 -10.43
CA PHE A 73 2.34 11.45 -9.67
C PHE A 73 2.07 10.11 -10.33
N ARG A 74 1.94 9.07 -9.52
CA ARG A 74 1.41 7.79 -9.97
C ARG A 74 -0.08 7.75 -9.72
N ILE A 75 -0.85 7.80 -10.79
CA ILE A 75 -2.32 7.79 -10.77
C ILE A 75 -2.77 6.56 -11.55
N ASP A 76 -3.57 5.69 -10.95
CA ASP A 76 -4.02 4.41 -11.55
C ASP A 76 -2.87 3.57 -12.13
N GLY A 77 -1.73 3.53 -11.44
CA GLY A 77 -0.55 2.79 -11.86
C GLY A 77 0.32 3.49 -12.91
N VAL A 78 -0.13 4.61 -13.49
CA VAL A 78 0.60 5.35 -14.53
C VAL A 78 1.28 6.58 -13.93
N LEU A 79 2.56 6.78 -14.24
CA LEU A 79 3.29 7.99 -13.87
C LEU A 79 2.96 9.14 -14.83
N ARG A 80 2.53 10.27 -14.27
CA ARG A 80 2.27 11.53 -14.99
C ARG A 80 3.16 12.63 -14.45
N THR A 81 3.81 13.38 -15.32
CA THR A 81 4.58 14.58 -14.95
C THR A 81 3.60 15.70 -14.61
N ILE A 82 3.71 16.23 -13.40
CA ILE A 82 2.85 17.32 -12.90
C ILE A 82 3.59 18.65 -12.99
N LEU A 83 4.87 18.66 -12.58
CA LEU A 83 5.66 19.88 -12.48
C LEU A 83 7.13 19.60 -12.83
N GLN A 84 7.77 20.55 -13.50
CA GLN A 84 9.21 20.51 -13.78
C GLN A 84 9.88 21.81 -13.30
N PRO A 85 10.06 21.96 -11.99
CA PRO A 85 10.64 23.19 -11.43
C PRO A 85 12.15 23.25 -11.71
N ASN A 86 12.74 24.42 -11.39
CA ASN A 86 14.18 24.60 -11.52
C ASN A 86 14.92 23.58 -10.64
N LYS A 87 15.97 22.96 -11.19
CA LYS A 87 16.82 21.99 -10.47
C LYS A 87 17.33 22.50 -9.12
N LYS A 88 17.58 23.80 -8.99
CA LYS A 88 18.06 24.42 -7.75
C LYS A 88 17.14 24.19 -6.56
N LEU A 89 15.83 23.97 -6.80
CA LEU A 89 14.85 23.67 -5.77
C LEU A 89 14.93 22.22 -5.24
N ALA A 90 15.57 21.31 -5.97
CA ALA A 90 15.59 19.89 -5.61
C ALA A 90 16.19 19.66 -4.23
N ALA A 91 17.33 20.26 -3.93
CA ALA A 91 18.00 20.12 -2.65
C ALA A 91 17.15 20.66 -1.48
N LEU A 92 16.48 21.80 -1.70
CA LEU A 92 15.61 22.44 -0.73
C LEU A 92 14.39 21.58 -0.43
N LEU A 93 13.70 21.09 -1.47
CA LEU A 93 12.52 20.23 -1.34
C LEU A 93 12.86 18.92 -0.63
N ILE A 94 13.93 18.25 -1.05
CA ILE A 94 14.33 16.97 -0.45
C ILE A 94 14.78 17.17 1.00
N SER A 95 15.56 18.20 1.31
CA SER A 95 15.95 18.51 2.68
C SER A 95 14.73 18.77 3.57
N ARG A 96 13.74 19.51 3.09
CA ARG A 96 12.51 19.76 3.85
C ARG A 96 11.68 18.49 4.05
N ILE A 97 11.57 17.65 3.02
CA ILE A 97 10.92 16.33 3.14
C ILE A 97 11.63 15.45 4.18
N LYS A 98 12.96 15.45 4.19
CA LYS A 98 13.75 14.74 5.21
C LYS A 98 13.46 15.25 6.62
N VAL A 99 13.38 16.56 6.83
CA VAL A 99 12.97 17.14 8.13
C VAL A 99 11.60 16.63 8.55
N MET A 100 10.62 16.71 7.65
CA MET A 100 9.25 16.25 7.93
C MET A 100 9.19 14.76 8.24
N ALA A 101 10.02 13.95 7.57
CA ALA A 101 10.12 12.50 7.76
C ALA A 101 11.07 12.09 8.91
N ARG A 102 11.67 13.05 9.62
CA ARG A 102 12.66 12.84 10.68
C ARG A 102 13.90 12.04 10.23
N LEU A 103 14.35 12.32 9.00
CA LEU A 103 15.54 11.74 8.39
C LEU A 103 16.75 12.65 8.60
N ASP A 104 17.95 12.10 8.44
CA ASP A 104 19.20 12.85 8.52
C ASP A 104 19.39 13.69 7.24
N ILE A 105 19.41 15.02 7.40
CA ILE A 105 19.55 16.00 6.31
C ILE A 105 21.00 16.02 5.80
N ALA A 106 21.96 15.83 6.67
CA ALA A 106 23.39 15.89 6.35
C ALA A 106 23.86 14.66 5.55
N GLU A 107 23.25 13.51 5.79
CA GLU A 107 23.60 12.27 5.10
C GLU A 107 22.86 12.18 3.75
N LYS A 108 23.61 12.25 2.65
CA LYS A 108 23.10 12.23 1.27
C LYS A 108 23.63 11.06 0.44
N ARG A 109 24.42 10.18 1.05
CA ARG A 109 25.16 9.10 0.37
C ARG A 109 24.50 7.74 0.50
N ILE A 110 23.58 7.59 1.43
CA ILE A 110 22.86 6.34 1.69
C ILE A 110 21.36 6.51 1.57
N PRO A 111 20.62 5.47 1.21
CA PRO A 111 19.16 5.47 1.23
C PRO A 111 18.63 5.70 2.65
N GLN A 112 17.54 6.43 2.78
CA GLN A 112 16.85 6.64 4.05
C GLN A 112 15.35 6.46 3.86
N ASP A 113 14.71 5.85 4.85
CA ASP A 113 13.26 5.64 4.89
C ASP A 113 12.67 6.29 6.14
N GLY A 114 11.54 6.95 5.98
CA GLY A 114 10.84 7.64 7.06
C GLY A 114 9.35 7.74 6.83
N ARG A 115 8.66 8.40 7.76
CA ARG A 115 7.21 8.60 7.70
C ARG A 115 6.84 10.04 8.07
N ILE A 116 5.80 10.54 7.42
CA ILE A 116 5.16 11.82 7.70
C ILE A 116 3.68 11.53 7.93
N SER A 117 3.14 11.93 9.07
CA SER A 117 1.69 11.86 9.32
C SER A 117 1.12 13.26 9.15
N LEU A 118 0.17 13.39 8.22
CA LEU A 118 -0.46 14.66 7.86
C LEU A 118 -1.97 14.57 8.09
N ARG A 119 -2.55 15.69 8.47
CA ARG A 119 -4.00 15.85 8.48
C ARG A 119 -4.36 16.92 7.44
N ILE A 120 -5.08 16.50 6.40
CA ILE A 120 -5.54 17.38 5.33
C ILE A 120 -7.08 17.38 5.36
N GLY A 121 -7.65 18.50 5.81
CA GLY A 121 -9.08 18.58 6.08
C GLY A 121 -9.53 17.55 7.13
N ARG A 122 -10.43 16.64 6.74
CA ARG A 122 -10.92 15.54 7.58
C ARG A 122 -10.17 14.21 7.37
N ARG A 123 -9.16 14.18 6.51
CA ARG A 123 -8.40 12.97 6.16
C ARG A 123 -7.09 12.91 6.93
N ASN A 124 -6.80 11.77 7.52
CA ASN A 124 -5.50 11.46 8.09
C ASN A 124 -4.70 10.68 7.05
N ILE A 125 -3.64 11.30 6.55
CA ILE A 125 -2.77 10.72 5.52
C ILE A 125 -1.45 10.34 6.16
N ASP A 126 -1.05 9.11 5.98
CA ASP A 126 0.29 8.64 6.31
C ASP A 126 1.14 8.61 5.03
N VAL A 127 2.28 9.25 5.04
CA VAL A 127 3.17 9.33 3.89
C VAL A 127 4.46 8.59 4.23
N ARG A 128 4.73 7.51 3.51
CA ARG A 128 6.03 6.83 3.58
C ARG A 128 6.98 7.52 2.61
N VAL A 129 8.12 7.93 3.13
CA VAL A 129 9.17 8.63 2.40
C VAL A 129 10.36 7.71 2.25
N SER A 130 10.81 7.53 1.01
CA SER A 130 12.08 6.86 0.72
C SER A 130 12.95 7.81 -0.09
N THR A 131 14.18 8.04 0.37
CA THR A 131 15.19 8.84 -0.34
C THR A 131 16.31 7.95 -0.84
N LEU A 132 16.80 8.22 -2.04
CA LEU A 132 17.85 7.45 -2.67
C LEU A 132 18.88 8.38 -3.30
N PRO A 133 20.20 8.21 -3.04
CA PRO A 133 21.25 8.88 -3.77
C PRO A 133 21.19 8.61 -5.27
N SER A 134 21.37 9.64 -6.08
CA SER A 134 21.43 9.57 -7.53
C SER A 134 22.61 10.39 -8.04
N ILE A 135 23.04 10.18 -9.29
CA ILE A 135 24.17 10.86 -9.91
C ILE A 135 24.03 12.40 -9.86
N TYR A 136 22.81 12.89 -9.97
CA TYR A 136 22.54 14.35 -10.04
C TYR A 136 21.97 14.93 -8.74
N GLY A 137 22.00 14.19 -7.65
CA GLY A 137 21.46 14.54 -6.35
C GLY A 137 20.50 13.47 -5.83
N GLU A 138 19.91 13.67 -4.67
CA GLU A 138 18.95 12.71 -4.12
C GLU A 138 17.63 12.74 -4.90
N ARG A 139 16.98 11.59 -4.98
CA ARG A 139 15.58 11.46 -5.37
C ARG A 139 14.75 11.04 -4.17
N ALA A 140 13.48 11.39 -4.17
CA ALA A 140 12.55 10.96 -3.14
C ALA A 140 11.28 10.37 -3.76
N VAL A 141 10.74 9.35 -3.11
CA VAL A 141 9.42 8.78 -3.41
C VAL A 141 8.58 8.87 -2.14
N LEU A 142 7.42 9.49 -2.26
CA LEU A 142 6.45 9.64 -1.19
C LEU A 142 5.23 8.79 -1.52
N ARG A 143 5.00 7.71 -0.78
CA ARG A 143 3.80 6.87 -0.93
C ARG A 143 2.71 7.37 -0.01
N LEU A 144 1.56 7.70 -0.58
CA LEU A 144 0.41 8.23 0.13
C LEU A 144 -0.49 7.09 0.60
N LEU A 145 -0.79 7.06 1.89
CA LEU A 145 -1.65 6.07 2.52
C LEU A 145 -2.80 6.81 3.22
N ASP A 146 -3.97 6.83 2.58
CA ASP A 146 -5.17 7.44 3.17
C ASP A 146 -5.80 6.44 4.17
N LYS A 147 -5.69 6.75 5.46
CA LYS A 147 -6.23 5.90 6.54
C LYS A 147 -7.77 5.87 6.55
N ASN A 148 -8.43 6.87 5.97
CA ASN A 148 -9.89 6.99 6.00
C ASN A 148 -10.58 6.40 4.75
N SER A 149 -9.85 6.12 3.68
CA SER A 149 -10.43 5.66 2.41
C SER A 149 -10.69 4.15 2.37
N LEU A 150 -10.14 3.40 3.32
CA LEU A 150 -10.25 1.94 3.34
C LEU A 150 -11.45 1.48 4.14
N GLN A 151 -12.56 1.28 3.46
CA GLN A 151 -13.60 0.40 3.96
C GLN A 151 -13.09 -1.05 3.85
N LEU A 152 -12.38 -1.50 4.90
CA LEU A 152 -11.85 -2.87 5.04
C LEU A 152 -13.00 -3.83 5.28
N SER A 153 -13.78 -4.09 4.24
CA SER A 153 -14.91 -5.02 4.27
C SER A 153 -14.76 -6.04 3.14
N LEU A 154 -15.12 -7.28 3.41
CA LEU A 154 -15.14 -8.35 2.41
C LEU A 154 -16.05 -7.98 1.22
N ASN A 155 -17.09 -7.17 1.45
CA ASN A 155 -18.00 -6.69 0.40
C ASN A 155 -17.32 -5.81 -0.65
N ASN A 156 -16.21 -5.16 -0.29
CA ASN A 156 -15.54 -4.18 -1.14
C ASN A 156 -14.38 -4.78 -1.96
N LEU A 157 -14.08 -6.07 -1.77
CA LEU A 157 -12.97 -6.76 -2.45
C LEU A 157 -13.26 -7.08 -3.92
N GLY A 158 -14.51 -6.91 -4.37
CA GLY A 158 -14.90 -7.20 -5.76
C GLY A 158 -15.00 -8.69 -6.10
N MET A 159 -15.12 -9.55 -5.10
CA MET A 159 -15.37 -10.98 -5.24
C MET A 159 -16.79 -11.24 -5.77
N THR A 160 -16.99 -12.39 -6.43
CA THR A 160 -18.33 -12.88 -6.70
C THR A 160 -19.04 -13.23 -5.38
N ALA A 161 -20.38 -13.32 -5.42
CA ALA A 161 -21.13 -13.72 -4.23
C ALA A 161 -20.76 -15.14 -3.75
N ALA A 162 -20.45 -16.05 -4.68
CA ALA A 162 -20.02 -17.40 -4.38
C ALA A 162 -18.64 -17.40 -3.72
N ASP A 163 -17.63 -16.76 -4.33
CA ASP A 163 -16.28 -16.69 -3.77
C ASP A 163 -16.27 -16.02 -2.39
N LYS A 164 -17.10 -14.98 -2.21
CA LYS A 164 -17.25 -14.33 -0.91
C LYS A 164 -17.80 -15.29 0.14
N GLN A 165 -18.85 -16.04 -0.20
CA GLN A 165 -19.44 -17.03 0.71
C GLN A 165 -18.42 -18.11 1.08
N ASP A 166 -17.65 -18.60 0.11
CA ASP A 166 -16.59 -19.57 0.34
C ASP A 166 -15.52 -19.00 1.28
N LEU A 167 -15.11 -17.75 1.10
CA LEU A 167 -14.18 -17.07 2.00
C LEU A 167 -14.77 -16.93 3.41
N GLU A 168 -16.03 -16.50 3.52
CA GLU A 168 -16.72 -16.39 4.81
C GLU A 168 -16.78 -17.73 5.56
N ASN A 169 -16.96 -18.83 4.84
CA ASN A 169 -16.91 -20.19 5.42
C ASN A 169 -15.47 -20.56 5.85
N LEU A 170 -14.47 -20.26 5.04
CA LEU A 170 -13.06 -20.58 5.33
C LEU A 170 -12.55 -19.85 6.58
N ILE A 171 -12.88 -18.59 6.76
CA ILE A 171 -12.42 -17.79 7.91
C ILE A 171 -13.11 -18.17 9.22
N GLN A 172 -14.18 -18.98 9.19
CA GLN A 172 -14.80 -19.53 10.41
C GLN A 172 -14.17 -20.84 10.87
N LEU A 173 -13.25 -21.40 10.11
CA LEU A 173 -12.53 -22.60 10.53
C LEU A 173 -11.72 -22.32 11.80
N PRO A 174 -11.70 -23.25 12.75
CA PRO A 174 -10.98 -23.07 14.01
C PRO A 174 -9.46 -23.09 13.83
N HIS A 175 -8.96 -23.72 12.78
CA HIS A 175 -7.54 -23.84 12.47
C HIS A 175 -7.32 -24.06 10.97
N GLY A 176 -6.10 -23.87 10.52
CA GLY A 176 -5.70 -24.04 9.12
C GLY A 176 -4.94 -22.83 8.60
N ILE A 177 -4.44 -22.92 7.37
CA ILE A 177 -3.76 -21.83 6.69
C ILE A 177 -4.61 -21.32 5.55
N ILE A 178 -4.89 -20.03 5.52
CA ILE A 178 -5.47 -19.33 4.37
C ILE A 178 -4.39 -18.43 3.77
N LEU A 179 -4.11 -18.62 2.49
CA LEU A 179 -3.10 -17.88 1.77
C LEU A 179 -3.73 -16.93 0.74
N VAL A 180 -3.23 -15.70 0.68
CA VAL A 180 -3.54 -14.76 -0.39
C VAL A 180 -2.31 -14.63 -1.27
N THR A 181 -2.44 -14.90 -2.56
CA THR A 181 -1.34 -14.89 -3.52
C THR A 181 -1.63 -13.96 -4.70
N GLY A 182 -0.59 -13.48 -5.33
CA GLY A 182 -0.62 -12.54 -6.45
C GLY A 182 0.64 -11.69 -6.52
N PRO A 183 0.86 -10.95 -7.61
CA PRO A 183 2.00 -10.05 -7.73
C PRO A 183 1.95 -8.90 -6.73
N THR A 184 3.02 -8.13 -6.66
CA THR A 184 3.04 -6.87 -5.92
C THR A 184 1.96 -5.93 -6.44
N GLY A 185 1.24 -5.27 -5.54
CA GLY A 185 0.13 -4.38 -5.90
C GLY A 185 -1.17 -5.08 -6.28
N SER A 186 -1.32 -6.39 -6.07
CA SER A 186 -2.58 -7.11 -6.34
C SER A 186 -3.62 -7.01 -5.22
N GLY A 187 -3.36 -6.23 -4.15
CA GLY A 187 -4.30 -6.03 -3.05
C GLY A 187 -4.27 -7.10 -1.96
N LYS A 188 -3.22 -7.93 -1.88
CA LYS A 188 -3.10 -9.01 -0.87
C LYS A 188 -3.29 -8.51 0.56
N SER A 189 -2.56 -7.45 0.94
CA SER A 189 -2.67 -6.85 2.28
C SER A 189 -4.07 -6.33 2.57
N THR A 190 -4.71 -5.68 1.59
CA THR A 190 -6.09 -5.20 1.72
C THR A 190 -7.06 -6.35 1.99
N THR A 191 -6.90 -7.48 1.30
CA THR A 191 -7.71 -8.68 1.51
C THR A 191 -7.48 -9.26 2.90
N LEU A 192 -6.21 -9.39 3.33
CA LEU A 192 -5.90 -9.85 4.69
C LEU A 192 -6.51 -8.94 5.76
N TYR A 193 -6.38 -7.62 5.61
CA TYR A 193 -6.97 -6.68 6.57
C TYR A 193 -8.51 -6.73 6.59
N ALA A 194 -9.15 -6.94 5.43
CA ALA A 194 -10.60 -7.16 5.38
C ALA A 194 -11.01 -8.45 6.10
N ILE A 195 -10.21 -9.51 5.97
CA ILE A 195 -10.42 -10.77 6.72
C ILE A 195 -10.22 -10.53 8.21
N LEU A 196 -9.12 -9.89 8.62
CA LEU A 196 -8.86 -9.57 10.03
C LEU A 196 -9.98 -8.74 10.63
N SER A 197 -10.46 -7.71 9.91
CA SER A 197 -11.58 -6.89 10.36
C SER A 197 -12.87 -7.69 10.52
N ALA A 198 -13.13 -8.65 9.64
CA ALA A 198 -14.30 -9.54 9.74
C ALA A 198 -14.20 -10.51 10.92
N LEU A 199 -12.98 -10.92 11.28
CA LEU A 199 -12.71 -11.83 12.40
C LEU A 199 -12.62 -11.12 13.75
N ASN A 200 -12.40 -9.81 13.76
CA ASN A 200 -12.13 -9.00 14.95
C ASN A 200 -13.38 -8.83 15.81
N THR A 201 -13.48 -9.67 16.81
CA THR A 201 -14.54 -9.65 17.80
C THR A 201 -13.93 -9.63 19.21
N PRO A 202 -14.63 -9.12 20.24
CA PRO A 202 -14.08 -9.07 21.60
C PRO A 202 -13.67 -10.43 22.19
N GLY A 203 -14.18 -11.53 21.63
CA GLY A 203 -13.87 -12.88 22.10
C GLY A 203 -12.71 -13.55 21.36
N ARG A 204 -12.01 -12.85 20.44
CA ARG A 204 -10.90 -13.40 19.68
C ARG A 204 -9.62 -12.61 19.90
N ASN A 205 -8.54 -13.30 20.19
CA ASN A 205 -7.19 -12.73 20.24
C ASN A 205 -6.52 -12.86 18.88
N ILE A 206 -6.36 -11.73 18.19
CA ILE A 206 -5.77 -11.65 16.84
C ILE A 206 -4.42 -10.97 16.93
N LEU A 207 -3.37 -11.65 16.48
CA LEU A 207 -2.01 -11.13 16.50
C LEU A 207 -1.37 -11.19 15.12
N THR A 208 -0.58 -10.16 14.76
CA THR A 208 0.08 -10.09 13.45
C THR A 208 1.58 -9.83 13.55
N VAL A 209 2.33 -10.26 12.53
CA VAL A 209 3.72 -9.87 12.26
C VAL A 209 3.81 -9.38 10.83
N GLU A 210 4.24 -8.12 10.63
CA GLU A 210 4.15 -7.41 9.35
C GLU A 210 5.45 -6.67 9.02
N ASP A 211 5.70 -6.44 7.73
CA ASP A 211 6.88 -5.69 7.24
C ASP A 211 6.53 -4.75 6.08
N PRO A 212 6.13 -3.52 6.38
CA PRO A 212 5.72 -2.99 7.68
C PRO A 212 4.21 -3.13 7.95
N VAL A 213 3.75 -2.71 9.13
CA VAL A 213 2.31 -2.51 9.39
C VAL A 213 1.78 -1.43 8.43
N GLU A 214 0.78 -1.79 7.61
CA GLU A 214 0.20 -0.86 6.62
C GLU A 214 -0.79 0.10 7.27
N TYR A 215 -1.68 -0.43 8.12
CA TYR A 215 -2.71 0.31 8.84
C TYR A 215 -2.84 -0.24 10.25
N GLU A 216 -3.08 0.63 11.21
CA GLU A 216 -3.41 0.25 12.57
C GLU A 216 -4.87 -0.21 12.64
N LEU A 217 -5.10 -1.42 13.13
CA LEU A 217 -6.42 -2.00 13.36
C LEU A 217 -6.69 -2.04 14.85
N GLU A 218 -7.71 -1.30 15.29
CA GLU A 218 -8.13 -1.33 16.68
C GLU A 218 -8.56 -2.75 17.10
N GLY A 219 -8.13 -3.19 18.26
CA GLY A 219 -8.44 -4.53 18.80
C GLY A 219 -7.54 -5.66 18.26
N ILE A 220 -6.54 -5.38 17.42
CA ILE A 220 -5.58 -6.36 16.88
C ILE A 220 -4.17 -6.02 17.36
N GLY A 221 -3.46 -7.00 17.89
CA GLY A 221 -2.08 -6.86 18.31
C GLY A 221 -1.12 -6.96 17.12
N GLN A 222 -0.67 -5.81 16.59
CA GLN A 222 0.19 -5.75 15.40
C GLN A 222 1.65 -5.55 15.78
N THR A 223 2.52 -6.47 15.34
CA THR A 223 3.97 -6.41 15.54
C THR A 223 4.67 -6.15 14.22
N GLN A 224 5.60 -5.19 14.19
CA GLN A 224 6.38 -4.90 13.00
C GLN A 224 7.75 -5.56 13.05
N VAL A 225 8.16 -6.15 11.91
CA VAL A 225 9.53 -6.62 11.68
C VAL A 225 10.52 -5.48 11.90
N ASN A 226 11.63 -5.78 12.57
CA ASN A 226 12.69 -4.82 12.82
C ASN A 226 14.05 -5.53 12.77
N THR A 227 14.71 -5.42 11.65
CA THR A 227 16.01 -6.07 11.39
C THR A 227 17.14 -5.55 12.27
N ARG A 228 17.04 -4.31 12.80
CA ARG A 228 18.07 -3.73 13.68
C ARG A 228 18.19 -4.46 15.02
N VAL A 229 17.10 -5.09 15.47
CA VAL A 229 17.03 -5.87 16.71
C VAL A 229 16.75 -7.34 16.44
N ASP A 230 17.00 -7.79 15.21
CA ASP A 230 16.80 -9.17 14.76
C ASP A 230 15.35 -9.68 14.94
N MET A 231 14.35 -8.79 14.85
CA MET A 231 12.94 -9.15 14.84
C MET A 231 12.52 -9.50 13.41
N SER A 232 12.70 -10.77 13.03
CA SER A 232 12.26 -11.33 11.75
C SER A 232 10.81 -11.82 11.79
N PHE A 233 10.24 -12.20 10.63
CA PHE A 233 8.93 -12.87 10.58
C PHE A 233 8.90 -14.14 11.42
N ALA A 234 9.90 -15.00 11.28
CA ALA A 234 9.99 -16.26 12.04
C ALA A 234 10.05 -16.02 13.56
N ARG A 235 10.89 -15.08 13.99
CA ARG A 235 11.04 -14.73 15.41
C ARG A 235 9.77 -14.11 15.97
N GLY A 236 9.15 -13.20 15.22
CA GLY A 236 7.88 -12.59 15.59
C GLY A 236 6.77 -13.61 15.70
N LEU A 237 6.64 -14.51 14.70
CA LEU A 237 5.63 -15.57 14.69
C LEU A 237 5.77 -16.51 15.90
N ARG A 238 6.99 -16.95 16.23
CA ARG A 238 7.22 -17.73 17.45
C ARG A 238 6.84 -16.99 18.73
N ALA A 239 7.03 -15.70 18.76
CA ALA A 239 6.70 -14.89 19.93
C ALA A 239 5.19 -14.76 20.10
N ILE A 240 4.47 -14.43 19.04
CA ILE A 240 3.01 -14.24 19.11
C ILE A 240 2.28 -15.56 19.39
N LEU A 241 2.79 -16.72 18.94
CA LEU A 241 2.22 -18.03 19.27
C LEU A 241 2.25 -18.38 20.78
N ARG A 242 3.05 -17.66 21.57
CA ARG A 242 3.07 -17.79 23.04
C ARG A 242 2.18 -16.78 23.75
N GLN A 243 1.40 -16.01 23.03
CA GLN A 243 0.50 -14.98 23.53
C GLN A 243 -0.98 -15.40 23.43
N ASP A 244 -1.23 -16.71 23.39
CA ASP A 244 -2.59 -17.31 23.34
C ASP A 244 -3.45 -16.72 22.19
N PRO A 245 -2.98 -16.73 20.94
CA PRO A 245 -3.75 -16.23 19.81
C PRO A 245 -4.77 -17.23 19.32
N ASP A 246 -5.94 -16.77 18.89
CA ASP A 246 -6.90 -17.55 18.10
C ASP A 246 -6.58 -17.46 16.60
N VAL A 247 -6.20 -16.26 16.16
CA VAL A 247 -5.86 -15.96 14.77
C VAL A 247 -4.49 -15.30 14.69
N VAL A 248 -3.67 -15.79 13.77
CA VAL A 248 -2.33 -15.29 13.53
C VAL A 248 -2.21 -14.85 12.07
N MET A 249 -1.71 -13.66 11.84
CA MET A 249 -1.37 -13.21 10.49
C MET A 249 0.14 -12.95 10.37
N VAL A 250 0.75 -13.55 9.36
CA VAL A 250 2.13 -13.29 8.94
C VAL A 250 2.06 -12.55 7.62
N GLY A 251 2.59 -11.34 7.57
CA GLY A 251 2.50 -10.48 6.38
C GLY A 251 2.89 -11.22 5.10
N GLU A 252 3.95 -12.01 5.15
CA GLU A 252 4.34 -12.91 4.06
C GLU A 252 5.23 -14.06 4.54
N ILE A 253 5.21 -15.16 3.80
CA ILE A 253 6.12 -16.30 3.97
C ILE A 253 7.18 -16.21 2.87
N ARG A 254 8.45 -15.94 3.26
CA ARG A 254 9.58 -15.81 2.34
C ARG A 254 10.57 -16.97 2.42
N ASP A 255 10.61 -17.65 3.54
CA ASP A 255 11.64 -18.65 3.89
C ASP A 255 11.06 -19.91 4.51
N THR A 256 11.87 -20.96 4.51
CA THR A 256 11.55 -22.28 5.05
C THR A 256 11.16 -22.22 6.53
N GLU A 257 11.87 -21.44 7.33
CA GLU A 257 11.63 -21.36 8.77
C GLU A 257 10.25 -20.81 9.07
N THR A 258 9.89 -19.66 8.45
CA THR A 258 8.55 -19.06 8.60
C THR A 258 7.45 -20.00 8.11
N ALA A 259 7.68 -20.69 6.97
CA ALA A 259 6.70 -21.66 6.42
C ALA A 259 6.45 -22.81 7.39
N GLN A 260 7.50 -23.40 7.96
CA GLN A 260 7.38 -24.51 8.91
C GLN A 260 6.66 -24.10 10.19
N ILE A 261 6.97 -22.90 10.75
CA ILE A 261 6.29 -22.40 11.96
C ILE A 261 4.80 -22.15 11.68
N ALA A 262 4.46 -21.57 10.53
CA ALA A 262 3.07 -21.31 10.12
C ALA A 262 2.27 -22.62 9.99
N VAL A 263 2.86 -23.66 9.37
CA VAL A 263 2.25 -24.98 9.26
C VAL A 263 2.05 -25.62 10.65
N GLN A 264 3.06 -25.59 11.51
CA GLN A 264 2.93 -26.11 12.87
C GLN A 264 1.85 -25.39 13.67
N ALA A 265 1.79 -24.05 13.56
CA ALA A 265 0.74 -23.26 14.22
C ALA A 265 -0.66 -23.69 13.79
N SER A 266 -0.86 -23.91 12.49
CA SER A 266 -2.16 -24.36 11.97
C SER A 266 -2.55 -25.76 12.45
N LEU A 267 -1.58 -26.67 12.58
CA LEU A 267 -1.82 -28.03 13.08
C LEU A 267 -2.06 -28.08 14.59
N THR A 268 -1.60 -27.07 15.32
CA THR A 268 -1.80 -26.92 16.77
C THR A 268 -3.02 -26.11 17.17
N GLY A 269 -3.92 -25.81 16.22
CA GLY A 269 -5.22 -25.24 16.53
C GLY A 269 -5.38 -23.75 16.24
N HIS A 270 -4.45 -23.13 15.49
CA HIS A 270 -4.53 -21.72 15.13
C HIS A 270 -5.01 -21.49 13.69
N LEU A 271 -5.82 -20.48 13.46
CA LEU A 271 -6.09 -19.98 12.11
C LEU A 271 -4.95 -19.06 11.69
N VAL A 272 -4.22 -19.44 10.65
CA VAL A 272 -3.06 -18.72 10.13
C VAL A 272 -3.41 -18.06 8.81
N LEU A 273 -3.20 -16.75 8.71
CA LEU A 273 -3.37 -15.96 7.50
C LEU A 273 -2.00 -15.51 6.99
N SER A 274 -1.74 -15.63 5.70
CA SER A 274 -0.48 -15.11 5.14
C SER A 274 -0.57 -14.83 3.66
N THR A 275 0.53 -14.27 3.11
CA THR A 275 0.69 -14.08 1.67
C THR A 275 1.86 -14.87 1.12
N LEU A 276 1.76 -15.18 -0.18
CA LEU A 276 2.86 -15.68 -1.00
C LEU A 276 2.93 -14.87 -2.31
N HIS A 277 4.13 -14.68 -2.82
CA HIS A 277 4.37 -14.06 -4.12
C HIS A 277 4.40 -15.13 -5.22
N THR A 278 3.23 -15.66 -5.58
CA THR A 278 3.06 -16.58 -6.71
C THR A 278 1.94 -16.08 -7.63
N ASN A 279 1.96 -16.53 -8.87
CA ASN A 279 1.03 -16.06 -9.89
C ASN A 279 -0.29 -16.85 -9.95
N SER A 280 -0.37 -17.97 -9.26
CA SER A 280 -1.57 -18.84 -9.22
C SER A 280 -1.70 -19.54 -7.87
N ALA A 281 -2.89 -20.04 -7.58
CA ALA A 281 -3.14 -20.82 -6.37
C ALA A 281 -2.33 -22.14 -6.35
N SER A 282 -2.25 -22.84 -7.49
CA SER A 282 -1.42 -24.04 -7.62
C SER A 282 0.07 -23.75 -7.43
N GLY A 283 0.55 -22.60 -7.95
CA GLY A 283 1.92 -22.15 -7.73
C GLY A 283 2.26 -21.89 -6.26
N ALA A 284 1.29 -21.51 -5.44
CA ALA A 284 1.49 -21.37 -4.00
C ALA A 284 1.79 -22.70 -3.31
N VAL A 285 1.11 -23.77 -3.70
CA VAL A 285 1.39 -25.14 -3.19
C VAL A 285 2.80 -25.57 -3.57
N THR A 286 3.17 -25.39 -4.84
CA THR A 286 4.54 -25.69 -5.31
C THR A 286 5.59 -24.91 -4.53
N ARG A 287 5.35 -23.61 -4.31
CA ARG A 287 6.28 -22.74 -3.59
C ARG A 287 6.50 -23.18 -2.14
N LEU A 288 5.45 -23.58 -1.44
CA LEU A 288 5.58 -24.12 -0.08
C LEU A 288 6.36 -25.45 -0.05
N ARG A 289 6.17 -26.30 -1.06
CA ARG A 289 6.97 -27.54 -1.19
C ARG A 289 8.45 -27.22 -1.45
N ASP A 290 8.74 -26.25 -2.30
CA ASP A 290 10.11 -25.79 -2.56
C ASP A 290 10.77 -25.20 -1.31
N MET A 291 9.97 -24.65 -0.40
CA MET A 291 10.42 -24.20 0.93
C MET A 291 10.56 -25.35 1.93
N GLY A 292 10.47 -26.62 1.50
CA GLY A 292 10.69 -27.81 2.31
C GLY A 292 9.48 -28.22 3.17
N VAL A 293 8.27 -27.73 2.88
CA VAL A 293 7.05 -28.22 3.55
C VAL A 293 6.60 -29.51 2.88
N GLU A 294 6.48 -30.56 3.67
CA GLU A 294 6.07 -31.88 3.18
C GLU A 294 4.60 -31.90 2.73
N SER A 295 4.31 -32.64 1.67
CA SER A 295 2.99 -32.65 1.02
C SER A 295 1.86 -33.10 1.96
N PHE A 296 2.13 -34.02 2.87
CA PHE A 296 1.12 -34.47 3.83
C PHE A 296 0.79 -33.40 4.89
N LEU A 297 1.77 -32.56 5.27
CA LEU A 297 1.55 -31.43 6.16
C LEU A 297 0.72 -30.36 5.48
N LEU A 298 1.00 -30.07 4.19
CA LEU A 298 0.20 -29.13 3.40
C LEU A 298 -1.26 -29.58 3.26
N SER A 299 -1.49 -30.87 2.97
CA SER A 299 -2.85 -31.38 2.84
C SER A 299 -3.66 -31.30 4.14
N SER A 300 -2.99 -31.35 5.30
CA SER A 300 -3.62 -31.28 6.62
C SER A 300 -3.77 -29.86 7.15
N SER A 301 -2.96 -28.91 6.67
CA SER A 301 -2.90 -27.55 7.20
C SER A 301 -3.54 -26.51 6.28
N LEU A 302 -3.48 -26.70 4.96
CA LEU A 302 -3.92 -25.70 3.99
C LEU A 302 -5.44 -25.73 3.82
N ALA A 303 -6.10 -24.70 4.36
CA ALA A 303 -7.56 -24.55 4.29
C ALA A 303 -8.01 -23.91 2.97
N GLY A 304 -7.27 -22.92 2.47
CA GLY A 304 -7.63 -22.24 1.22
C GLY A 304 -6.53 -21.37 0.65
N ILE A 305 -6.61 -21.11 -0.66
CA ILE A 305 -5.72 -20.21 -1.37
C ILE A 305 -6.56 -19.27 -2.24
N ILE A 306 -6.33 -17.97 -2.07
CA ILE A 306 -6.96 -16.91 -2.84
C ILE A 306 -5.92 -16.32 -3.79
N ALA A 307 -6.06 -16.57 -5.08
CA ALA A 307 -5.21 -15.93 -6.08
C ALA A 307 -5.93 -14.70 -6.64
N GLN A 308 -5.29 -13.52 -6.56
CA GLN A 308 -5.95 -12.28 -6.95
C GLN A 308 -5.11 -11.37 -7.84
N ARG A 309 -5.82 -10.56 -8.63
CA ARG A 309 -5.32 -9.50 -9.48
C ARG A 309 -6.24 -8.30 -9.37
N LEU A 310 -5.67 -7.10 -9.42
CA LEU A 310 -6.46 -5.89 -9.56
C LEU A 310 -6.66 -5.58 -11.04
N VAL A 311 -7.90 -5.25 -11.39
CA VAL A 311 -8.28 -4.75 -12.71
C VAL A 311 -8.95 -3.39 -12.54
N ARG A 312 -8.78 -2.50 -13.53
CA ARG A 312 -9.48 -1.21 -13.54
C ARG A 312 -10.97 -1.44 -13.77
N ARG A 313 -11.79 -0.82 -12.94
CA ARG A 313 -13.25 -0.83 -13.10
C ARG A 313 -13.66 0.34 -14.00
N LEU A 314 -14.62 0.07 -14.85
CA LEU A 314 -15.26 1.13 -15.63
C LEU A 314 -16.06 2.05 -14.70
N CYS A 315 -15.95 3.35 -14.91
CA CYS A 315 -16.74 4.32 -14.19
C CYS A 315 -18.24 4.04 -14.41
N PRO A 316 -19.05 3.89 -13.35
CA PRO A 316 -20.48 3.61 -13.50
C PRO A 316 -21.26 4.75 -14.14
N GLN A 317 -20.75 5.99 -14.08
CA GLN A 317 -21.40 7.18 -14.62
C GLN A 317 -21.17 7.37 -16.12
N CYS A 318 -19.94 7.09 -16.60
CA CYS A 318 -19.59 7.38 -17.99
C CYS A 318 -19.38 6.14 -18.89
N ARG A 319 -19.41 4.92 -18.33
CA ARG A 319 -19.32 3.71 -19.16
C ARG A 319 -20.48 3.63 -20.13
N GLN A 320 -20.20 3.26 -21.36
CA GLN A 320 -21.21 2.94 -22.36
C GLN A 320 -21.18 1.44 -22.66
N PHE A 321 -22.35 0.88 -22.96
CA PHE A 321 -22.44 -0.52 -23.38
C PHE A 321 -22.57 -0.57 -24.91
N THR A 322 -21.62 -1.29 -25.52
CA THR A 322 -21.61 -1.48 -27.00
C THR A 322 -21.75 -2.95 -27.33
N PRO A 323 -22.35 -3.30 -28.46
CA PRO A 323 -22.40 -4.68 -28.94
C PRO A 323 -20.98 -5.24 -29.08
N VAL A 324 -20.81 -6.51 -28.78
CA VAL A 324 -19.51 -7.18 -28.98
C VAL A 324 -19.15 -7.27 -30.46
N SER A 325 -17.87 -7.06 -30.78
CA SER A 325 -17.40 -7.29 -32.14
C SER A 325 -17.38 -8.80 -32.48
N PRO A 326 -17.36 -9.21 -33.75
CA PRO A 326 -17.29 -10.61 -34.15
C PRO A 326 -16.09 -11.36 -33.52
N GLN A 327 -14.95 -10.70 -33.40
CA GLN A 327 -13.75 -11.27 -32.78
C GLN A 327 -13.94 -11.48 -31.27
N GLN A 328 -14.52 -10.51 -30.57
CA GLN A 328 -14.85 -10.60 -29.15
C GLN A 328 -15.91 -11.68 -28.91
N ALA A 329 -16.92 -11.77 -29.76
CA ALA A 329 -17.95 -12.81 -29.67
C ALA A 329 -17.34 -14.21 -29.79
N GLN A 330 -16.38 -14.41 -30.70
CA GLN A 330 -15.67 -15.67 -30.83
C GLN A 330 -14.86 -16.02 -29.58
N MET A 331 -14.17 -15.05 -28.99
CA MET A 331 -13.42 -15.21 -27.76
C MET A 331 -14.34 -15.58 -26.57
N PHE A 332 -15.46 -14.87 -26.41
CA PHE A 332 -16.43 -15.20 -25.35
C PHE A 332 -17.05 -16.59 -25.56
N LYS A 333 -17.33 -16.96 -26.80
CA LYS A 333 -17.85 -18.30 -27.13
C LYS A 333 -16.81 -19.40 -26.80
N TYR A 334 -15.53 -19.15 -27.06
CA TYR A 334 -14.44 -20.06 -26.68
C TYR A 334 -14.40 -20.31 -25.17
N HIS A 335 -14.67 -19.29 -24.37
CA HIS A 335 -14.78 -19.37 -22.91
C HIS A 335 -16.17 -19.73 -22.40
N GLN A 336 -17.08 -20.17 -23.27
CA GLN A 336 -18.48 -20.55 -22.95
C GLN A 336 -19.28 -19.42 -22.27
N LEU A 337 -18.97 -18.17 -22.60
CA LEU A 337 -19.64 -16.99 -22.07
C LEU A 337 -20.63 -16.43 -23.10
N ALA A 338 -21.89 -16.30 -22.68
CA ALA A 338 -22.95 -15.69 -23.49
C ALA A 338 -22.97 -14.17 -23.29
N VAL A 339 -22.03 -13.45 -23.93
CA VAL A 339 -21.92 -11.99 -23.84
C VAL A 339 -22.34 -11.35 -25.15
N THR A 340 -23.34 -10.45 -25.10
CA THR A 340 -23.82 -9.72 -26.25
C THR A 340 -23.38 -8.27 -26.28
N THR A 341 -23.10 -7.70 -25.12
CA THR A 341 -22.63 -6.30 -24.96
C THR A 341 -21.47 -6.22 -23.99
N ILE A 342 -20.56 -5.28 -24.21
CA ILE A 342 -19.43 -4.97 -23.33
C ILE A 342 -19.47 -3.51 -22.92
N GLY A 343 -18.99 -3.23 -21.71
CA GLY A 343 -18.76 -1.86 -21.26
C GLY A 343 -17.48 -1.27 -21.89
N THR A 344 -17.54 -0.04 -22.35
CA THR A 344 -16.39 0.72 -22.86
C THR A 344 -16.19 2.00 -22.05
N PRO A 345 -14.94 2.42 -21.83
CA PRO A 345 -14.64 3.67 -21.14
C PRO A 345 -14.89 4.86 -22.09
N VAL A 346 -15.54 5.90 -21.58
CA VAL A 346 -15.73 7.15 -22.33
C VAL A 346 -14.86 8.27 -21.75
N GLY A 347 -14.76 8.33 -20.42
CA GLY A 347 -14.09 9.38 -19.69
C GLY A 347 -15.09 10.44 -19.19
N CYS A 348 -14.89 10.89 -17.96
CA CYS A 348 -15.64 11.97 -17.33
C CYS A 348 -14.77 12.63 -16.26
N PRO A 349 -15.14 13.84 -15.81
CA PRO A 349 -14.39 14.55 -14.76
C PRO A 349 -14.55 13.97 -13.35
N HIS A 350 -15.29 12.88 -13.18
CA HIS A 350 -15.56 12.22 -11.89
C HIS A 350 -14.63 11.05 -11.63
#